data_ca24be847a722b86b76b2884027949fa
#
_entry.id   ca24be847a722b86b76b2884027949fa
#
_cell.length_a   1.000
_cell.length_b   1.000
_cell.length_c   1.000
_cell.angle_alpha   90.00
_cell.angle_beta   90.00
_cell.angle_gamma   90.00
#
_symmetry.space_group_name_H-M   'P 1'
#
loop_
_entity.id
_entity.type
_entity.pdbx_description
1 polymer ?
#
loop_
_entity_poly.entity_id
_entity_poly.type
_entity_poly.pdbx_seq_one_letter_code
_entity_poly.pdbx_strand_id
1 'polypeptide(L)'
;MSTPSGLDIERSSAAYDPEVATSASSRRLNRRGLERVRWSHDGTHPGSPFAWKVLRGMLRLSWFTQFRNREISGAETIDKDRGLVALAWHTAGLVDPMTIVQSCDKRFIMVGRHDLMTRPVIGRWARSIGSQPVLRQREIDEGTTDADFARKINHRSLLTVAHTISGGHGCVIMPEGTSQIEPRMMPLRSGPMRIALNAAAAAQARKNPLPSIRPVGLHFREAWKFRTDCYVEFGQEIQIDDIVDDEVVDSLLQGEWKEPNFDSVNTLRDRIKQSLDILTPDADDWDEFHSWSVISHIEKDAAKTPHDTWSSEVHGIRNVRDRIRSGKLNSEIMEPASRIQSILKSTSLDPRSVGAEGVRPPSPTRWFGAILGLLLMLLSAPLAIFTLPQALLAWYIGNNSDEGLDARSTFHIMAVTFSPVLIWPYLIFATSGLLLMNYTELIVWQIALISVISSIFMMPFLHISNLIFLRGYDTFFDLFTSLSQSRLRRNDAGSRVKEDVNEILAFLK
;
A
#
# COMPACT_ATOMS: atom_id res chain seq x y z
N MET A 1 -42.59 -8.64 14.52
CA MET A 1 -41.24 -9.07 14.15
C MET A 1 -40.43 -7.80 14.11
N SER A 2 -39.54 -7.56 15.08
CA SER A 2 -38.72 -6.39 15.16
C SER A 2 -37.61 -6.52 14.11
N THR A 3 -37.46 -5.52 13.23
CA THR A 3 -36.35 -5.40 12.33
C THR A 3 -35.04 -5.35 13.14
N PRO A 4 -34.00 -6.13 12.76
CA PRO A 4 -32.72 -6.10 13.49
C PRO A 4 -32.12 -4.69 13.41
N SER A 5 -31.60 -4.21 14.53
CA SER A 5 -30.88 -2.93 14.57
C SER A 5 -29.61 -3.00 13.71
N GLY A 6 -29.17 -1.88 13.13
CA GLY A 6 -27.95 -1.84 12.29
C GLY A 6 -26.69 -2.41 13.00
N LEU A 7 -26.67 -2.42 14.32
CA LEU A 7 -25.64 -3.04 15.17
C LEU A 7 -25.68 -4.58 15.11
N ASP A 8 -26.87 -5.18 14.94
CA ASP A 8 -27.02 -6.65 14.89
C ASP A 8 -26.57 -7.21 13.54
N ILE A 9 -26.67 -6.41 12.47
CA ILE A 9 -26.19 -6.78 11.12
C ILE A 9 -24.66 -6.68 11.04
N GLU A 10 -24.05 -5.71 11.71
CA GLU A 10 -22.57 -5.67 11.85
C GLU A 10 -22.02 -6.85 12.65
N ARG A 11 -22.78 -7.38 13.62
CA ARG A 11 -22.41 -8.60 14.36
C ARG A 11 -22.53 -9.87 13.52
N SER A 12 -23.45 -9.93 12.57
CA SER A 12 -23.69 -11.14 11.75
C SER A 12 -22.79 -11.20 10.50
N SER A 13 -22.25 -10.06 10.02
CA SER A 13 -21.41 -9.99 8.80
C SER A 13 -19.90 -10.05 9.07
N ALA A 14 -19.49 -10.00 10.33
CA ALA A 14 -18.11 -10.18 10.72
C ALA A 14 -17.91 -11.60 11.22
N ALA A 15 -17.34 -12.47 10.39
CA ALA A 15 -16.54 -13.54 10.93
C ALA A 15 -15.41 -12.88 11.73
N TYR A 16 -15.64 -12.68 13.02
CA TYR A 16 -14.64 -12.22 13.98
C TYR A 16 -13.56 -13.29 14.01
N ASP A 17 -12.36 -12.96 13.55
CA ASP A 17 -11.20 -13.79 13.79
C ASP A 17 -10.65 -13.46 15.20
N PRO A 18 -10.92 -14.30 16.22
CA PRO A 18 -10.49 -14.04 17.59
C PRO A 18 -8.98 -14.20 17.79
N GLU A 19 -8.24 -14.75 16.81
CA GLU A 19 -6.82 -15.09 16.97
C GLU A 19 -5.86 -13.93 16.69
N VAL A 20 -6.27 -12.87 16.00
CA VAL A 20 -5.42 -11.69 15.81
C VAL A 20 -5.50 -10.79 17.04
N ALA A 21 -4.67 -11.04 18.04
CA ALA A 21 -4.59 -10.21 19.24
C ALA A 21 -4.29 -8.73 18.89
N THR A 22 -4.97 -7.78 19.56
CA THR A 22 -4.61 -6.36 19.43
C THR A 22 -3.15 -6.16 19.83
N SER A 23 -2.42 -5.40 19.03
CA SER A 23 -1.03 -5.08 19.35
C SER A 23 -0.93 -4.39 20.73
N ALA A 24 0.14 -4.65 21.47
CA ALA A 24 0.34 -4.07 22.81
C ALA A 24 0.22 -2.52 22.83
N SER A 25 0.47 -1.87 21.70
CA SER A 25 0.33 -0.42 21.54
C SER A 25 -1.12 0.04 21.46
N SER A 26 -2.02 -0.73 20.84
CA SER A 26 -3.44 -0.37 20.71
C SER A 26 -4.22 -0.52 22.03
N ARG A 27 -3.69 -1.29 22.99
CA ARG A 27 -4.26 -1.41 24.34
C ARG A 27 -3.97 -0.19 25.24
N ARG A 28 -3.13 0.75 24.80
CA ARG A 28 -2.77 1.95 25.56
C ARG A 28 -3.54 3.16 25.04
N LEU A 29 -4.62 3.53 25.72
CA LEU A 29 -5.42 4.69 25.38
C LEU A 29 -4.83 5.97 25.99
N ASN A 30 -4.51 6.95 25.14
CA ASN A 30 -4.12 8.30 25.58
C ASN A 30 -5.26 9.30 25.28
N ARG A 31 -6.26 9.36 26.17
CA ARG A 31 -7.45 10.24 26.01
C ARG A 31 -7.08 11.70 25.76
N ARG A 32 -6.17 12.28 26.56
CA ARG A 32 -5.70 13.68 26.43
C ARG A 32 -5.03 13.92 25.05
N GLY A 33 -4.29 12.95 24.55
CA GLY A 33 -3.65 13.03 23.24
C GLY A 33 -4.67 13.04 22.11
N LEU A 34 -5.73 12.24 22.22
CA LEU A 34 -6.81 12.14 21.23
C LEU A 34 -7.69 13.40 21.21
N GLU A 35 -7.99 13.98 22.38
CA GLU A 35 -8.77 15.21 22.48
C GLU A 35 -8.05 16.42 21.87
N ARG A 36 -6.71 16.42 21.83
CA ARG A 36 -5.87 17.47 21.23
C ARG A 36 -5.72 17.36 19.72
N VAL A 37 -6.25 16.32 19.07
CA VAL A 37 -6.22 16.21 17.61
C VAL A 37 -7.06 17.34 17.03
N ARG A 38 -6.51 18.07 16.07
CA ARG A 38 -7.21 19.17 15.38
C ARG A 38 -8.36 18.61 14.54
N TRP A 39 -9.46 19.28 14.56
CA TRP A 39 -10.65 18.99 13.78
C TRP A 39 -11.18 20.25 13.10
N SER A 40 -11.97 20.07 12.07
CA SER A 40 -12.61 21.16 11.33
C SER A 40 -13.90 20.64 10.69
N HIS A 41 -14.98 21.46 10.78
CA HIS A 41 -16.27 21.15 10.17
C HIS A 41 -16.71 22.23 9.17
N ASP A 42 -15.78 23.08 8.70
CA ASP A 42 -16.04 24.16 7.73
C ASP A 42 -15.62 23.80 6.30
N GLY A 43 -15.12 22.61 6.06
CA GLY A 43 -14.58 22.16 4.78
C GLY A 43 -13.08 22.38 4.61
N THR A 44 -12.44 23.06 5.56
CA THR A 44 -10.98 23.25 5.52
C THR A 44 -10.25 22.00 6.02
N HIS A 45 -9.05 21.81 5.53
CA HIS A 45 -8.21 20.69 5.96
C HIS A 45 -7.54 21.01 7.31
N PRO A 46 -7.72 20.20 8.36
CA PRO A 46 -7.23 20.49 9.72
C PRO A 46 -5.71 20.47 9.87
N GLY A 47 -4.99 19.91 8.91
CA GLY A 47 -3.53 19.81 8.94
C GLY A 47 -2.80 21.00 8.33
N SER A 48 -1.49 21.06 8.49
CA SER A 48 -0.61 22.05 7.88
C SER A 48 -0.29 21.72 6.42
N PRO A 49 -0.45 22.65 5.44
CA PRO A 49 0.00 22.44 4.06
C PRO A 49 1.51 22.22 3.96
N PHE A 50 2.29 22.89 4.79
CA PHE A 50 3.75 22.72 4.83
C PHE A 50 4.14 21.33 5.32
N ALA A 51 3.55 20.87 6.43
CA ALA A 51 3.81 19.53 6.95
C ALA A 51 3.42 18.44 5.92
N TRP A 52 2.32 18.65 5.18
CA TRP A 52 1.91 17.77 4.10
C TRP A 52 2.96 17.71 2.97
N LYS A 53 3.45 18.86 2.51
CA LYS A 53 4.49 18.91 1.44
C LYS A 53 5.77 18.19 1.88
N VAL A 54 6.21 18.42 3.12
CA VAL A 54 7.40 17.74 3.67
C VAL A 54 7.19 16.24 3.73
N LEU A 55 6.07 15.79 4.33
CA LEU A 55 5.77 14.35 4.43
C LEU A 55 5.67 13.70 3.03
N ARG A 56 4.96 14.34 2.11
CA ARG A 56 4.84 13.84 0.73
C ARG A 56 6.19 13.70 0.04
N GLY A 57 7.10 14.67 0.25
CA GLY A 57 8.49 14.57 -0.22
C GLY A 57 9.24 13.38 0.37
N MET A 58 9.16 13.18 1.68
CA MET A 58 9.76 12.03 2.37
C MET A 58 9.18 10.70 1.87
N LEU A 59 7.86 10.60 1.75
CA LEU A 59 7.19 9.42 1.20
C LEU A 59 7.58 9.15 -0.26
N ARG A 60 7.79 10.19 -1.06
CA ARG A 60 8.27 10.04 -2.44
C ARG A 60 9.64 9.38 -2.50
N LEU A 61 10.57 9.81 -1.65
CA LEU A 61 11.89 9.19 -1.53
C LEU A 61 11.77 7.71 -1.13
N SER A 62 10.91 7.43 -0.16
CA SER A 62 10.65 6.05 0.31
C SER A 62 10.03 5.19 -0.78
N TRP A 63 9.12 5.73 -1.57
CA TRP A 63 8.47 5.02 -2.66
C TRP A 63 9.47 4.61 -3.75
N PHE A 64 10.44 5.49 -4.09
CA PHE A 64 11.53 5.16 -5.01
C PHE A 64 12.49 4.11 -4.45
N THR A 65 12.65 4.06 -3.13
CA THR A 65 13.52 3.08 -2.46
C THR A 65 12.82 1.74 -2.29
N GLN A 66 11.53 1.73 -1.92
CA GLN A 66 10.74 0.52 -1.64
C GLN A 66 10.45 -0.28 -2.90
N PHE A 67 10.10 0.38 -4.01
CA PHE A 67 9.66 -0.28 -5.23
C PHE A 67 10.71 -0.19 -6.34
N ARG A 68 10.91 -1.32 -7.01
CA ARG A 68 11.79 -1.42 -8.18
C ARG A 68 11.15 -0.72 -9.39
N ASN A 69 9.94 -1.13 -9.74
CA ASN A 69 9.13 -0.54 -10.79
C ASN A 69 7.83 0.01 -10.19
N ARG A 70 7.34 1.09 -10.77
CA ARG A 70 6.15 1.81 -10.30
C ARG A 70 5.34 2.24 -11.51
N GLU A 71 4.10 1.79 -11.55
CA GLU A 71 3.17 2.08 -12.62
C GLU A 71 1.88 2.65 -12.03
N ILE A 72 1.28 3.59 -12.73
CA ILE A 72 0.04 4.25 -12.30
C ILE A 72 -0.83 4.40 -13.54
N SER A 73 -2.12 4.10 -13.40
CA SER A 73 -3.12 4.39 -14.43
C SER A 73 -4.39 4.97 -13.83
N GLY A 74 -5.11 5.76 -14.62
CA GLY A 74 -6.38 6.38 -14.22
C GLY A 74 -6.24 7.60 -13.30
N ALA A 75 -5.06 7.90 -12.77
CA ALA A 75 -4.85 9.07 -11.89
C ALA A 75 -5.04 10.41 -12.62
N GLU A 76 -4.83 10.44 -13.91
CA GLU A 76 -5.03 11.60 -14.79
C GLU A 76 -6.51 12.00 -14.92
N THR A 77 -7.43 11.09 -14.62
CA THR A 77 -8.88 11.35 -14.65
C THR A 77 -9.42 11.95 -13.35
N ILE A 78 -8.56 12.12 -12.33
CA ILE A 78 -8.96 12.67 -11.03
C ILE A 78 -9.00 14.18 -11.10
N ASP A 79 -10.19 14.74 -10.90
CA ASP A 79 -10.38 16.18 -10.79
C ASP A 79 -9.71 16.72 -9.51
N LYS A 80 -8.86 17.74 -9.67
CA LYS A 80 -8.10 18.33 -8.56
C LYS A 80 -8.95 19.14 -7.60
N ASP A 81 -10.06 19.68 -8.06
CA ASP A 81 -10.92 20.59 -7.29
C ASP A 81 -12.08 19.85 -6.59
N ARG A 82 -12.47 18.67 -7.07
CA ARG A 82 -13.48 17.82 -6.42
C ARG A 82 -12.91 17.04 -5.26
N GLY A 83 -13.71 16.79 -4.22
CA GLY A 83 -13.39 15.80 -3.19
C GLY A 83 -13.12 14.42 -3.78
N LEU A 84 -12.24 13.63 -3.15
CA LEU A 84 -11.91 12.27 -3.57
C LEU A 84 -12.03 11.30 -2.40
N VAL A 85 -12.78 10.24 -2.58
CA VAL A 85 -12.73 9.05 -1.71
C VAL A 85 -12.09 7.92 -2.50
N ALA A 86 -10.83 7.63 -2.21
CA ALA A 86 -10.10 6.52 -2.80
C ALA A 86 -10.27 5.29 -1.91
N LEU A 87 -10.86 4.23 -2.46
CA LEU A 87 -11.18 2.99 -1.75
C LEU A 87 -10.33 1.85 -2.32
N ALA A 88 -9.56 1.19 -1.48
CA ALA A 88 -8.71 0.08 -1.89
C ALA A 88 -8.77 -1.08 -0.91
N TRP A 89 -8.52 -2.28 -1.41
CA TRP A 89 -8.27 -3.43 -0.54
C TRP A 89 -6.98 -3.27 0.25
N HIS A 90 -6.78 -4.05 1.32
CA HIS A 90 -5.74 -3.77 2.31
C HIS A 90 -4.81 -4.96 2.55
N THR A 91 -3.62 -4.94 1.92
CA THR A 91 -2.69 -6.09 1.91
C THR A 91 -1.28 -5.81 2.43
N ALA A 92 -0.87 -4.54 2.50
CA ALA A 92 0.48 -4.16 2.85
C ALA A 92 0.53 -3.08 3.96
N GLY A 93 -0.41 -3.12 4.88
CA GLY A 93 -0.46 -2.21 6.02
C GLY A 93 -0.36 -0.74 5.62
N LEU A 94 0.59 0.00 6.20
CA LEU A 94 0.74 1.44 5.93
C LEU A 94 1.24 1.76 4.52
N VAL A 95 1.79 0.78 3.80
CA VAL A 95 2.29 0.95 2.42
C VAL A 95 1.13 1.26 1.46
N ASP A 96 -0.04 0.63 1.66
CA ASP A 96 -1.20 0.78 0.80
C ASP A 96 -1.67 2.25 0.70
N PRO A 97 -2.07 2.92 1.81
CA PRO A 97 -2.50 4.31 1.73
C PRO A 97 -1.37 5.25 1.30
N MET A 98 -0.12 4.98 1.68
CA MET A 98 1.01 5.80 1.26
C MET A 98 1.26 5.71 -0.25
N THR A 99 1.07 4.56 -0.86
CA THR A 99 1.21 4.34 -2.30
C THR A 99 0.12 5.11 -3.07
N ILE A 100 -1.14 5.09 -2.61
CA ILE A 100 -2.22 5.87 -3.22
C ILE A 100 -1.94 7.37 -3.13
N VAL A 101 -1.48 7.86 -1.97
CA VAL A 101 -1.12 9.26 -1.75
C VAL A 101 -0.01 9.73 -2.69
N GLN A 102 0.92 8.85 -3.08
CA GLN A 102 1.98 9.19 -4.04
C GLN A 102 1.51 9.13 -5.51
N SER A 103 0.42 8.41 -5.78
CA SER A 103 -0.05 8.13 -7.13
C SER A 103 -0.90 9.24 -7.74
N CYS A 104 -1.41 10.19 -6.95
CA CYS A 104 -2.16 11.34 -7.49
C CYS A 104 -1.80 12.64 -6.79
N ASP A 105 -2.00 13.77 -7.51
CA ASP A 105 -1.66 15.10 -7.00
C ASP A 105 -2.82 15.71 -6.21
N LYS A 106 -3.07 15.16 -5.02
CA LYS A 106 -4.12 15.62 -4.13
C LYS A 106 -3.63 15.68 -2.69
N ARG A 107 -4.18 16.60 -1.91
CA ARG A 107 -3.94 16.64 -0.47
C ARG A 107 -4.96 15.76 0.23
N PHE A 108 -4.47 14.76 0.98
CA PHE A 108 -5.31 13.78 1.64
C PHE A 108 -5.45 14.04 3.13
N ILE A 109 -6.65 13.81 3.65
CA ILE A 109 -6.88 13.57 5.07
C ILE A 109 -6.80 12.06 5.32
N MET A 110 -6.08 11.69 6.35
CA MET A 110 -5.87 10.27 6.69
C MET A 110 -6.74 9.89 7.88
N VAL A 111 -7.26 8.68 7.84
CA VAL A 111 -7.95 8.05 8.97
C VAL A 111 -7.10 6.87 9.44
N GLY A 112 -6.88 6.75 10.74
CA GLY A 112 -6.04 5.68 11.25
C GLY A 112 -6.32 5.32 12.70
N ARG A 113 -5.71 4.24 13.14
CA ARG A 113 -5.81 3.74 14.53
C ARG A 113 -5.42 4.85 15.52
N HIS A 114 -6.12 4.91 16.62
CA HIS A 114 -5.92 5.92 17.67
C HIS A 114 -4.48 5.96 18.23
N ASP A 115 -3.82 4.80 18.35
CA ASP A 115 -2.46 4.71 18.86
C ASP A 115 -1.42 5.37 17.97
N LEU A 116 -1.62 5.36 16.64
CA LEU A 116 -0.73 6.06 15.70
C LEU A 116 -0.71 7.56 15.95
N MET A 117 -1.82 8.16 16.41
CA MET A 117 -1.92 9.60 16.71
C MET A 117 -1.21 10.00 17.99
N THR A 118 -0.90 9.03 18.87
CA THR A 118 -0.34 9.27 20.21
C THR A 118 1.11 8.85 20.36
N ARG A 119 1.69 8.15 19.38
CA ARG A 119 3.11 7.78 19.37
C ARG A 119 4.01 9.03 19.29
N PRO A 120 5.19 9.04 19.96
CA PRO A 120 6.01 10.24 20.08
C PRO A 120 6.39 10.90 18.74
N VAL A 121 6.92 10.16 17.78
CA VAL A 121 7.38 10.68 16.48
C VAL A 121 6.25 10.65 15.46
N ILE A 122 5.71 9.48 15.17
CA ILE A 122 4.66 9.26 14.16
C ILE A 122 3.42 10.09 14.49
N GLY A 123 2.98 10.10 15.75
CA GLY A 123 1.81 10.84 16.18
C GLY A 123 1.97 12.36 16.03
N ARG A 124 3.18 12.92 16.18
CA ARG A 124 3.42 14.34 15.90
C ARG A 124 3.21 14.65 14.41
N TRP A 125 3.76 13.82 13.53
CA TRP A 125 3.57 13.96 12.09
C TRP A 125 2.11 13.75 11.69
N ALA A 126 1.46 12.68 12.17
CA ALA A 126 0.07 12.37 11.89
C ALA A 126 -0.85 13.54 12.29
N ARG A 127 -0.68 14.11 13.49
CA ARG A 127 -1.44 15.28 13.92
C ARG A 127 -1.12 16.52 13.09
N SER A 128 0.13 16.73 12.69
CA SER A 128 0.52 17.92 11.90
C SER A 128 -0.05 17.91 10.49
N ILE A 129 -0.26 16.74 9.89
CA ILE A 129 -0.94 16.57 8.59
C ILE A 129 -2.46 16.46 8.71
N GLY A 130 -3.03 16.53 9.91
CA GLY A 130 -4.48 16.54 10.14
C GLY A 130 -5.13 15.17 10.17
N SER A 131 -4.36 14.07 10.32
CA SER A 131 -4.93 12.71 10.42
C SER A 131 -5.91 12.60 11.58
N GLN A 132 -6.99 11.84 11.37
CA GLN A 132 -8.06 11.64 12.33
C GLN A 132 -8.01 10.25 12.95
N PRO A 133 -8.15 10.14 14.29
CA PRO A 133 -8.18 8.85 14.99
C PRO A 133 -9.52 8.17 14.86
N VAL A 134 -9.51 6.83 14.78
CA VAL A 134 -10.67 5.98 14.92
C VAL A 134 -10.42 4.96 16.01
N LEU A 135 -11.39 4.80 16.91
CA LEU A 135 -11.49 3.74 17.91
C LEU A 135 -12.41 2.67 17.36
N ARG A 136 -11.91 1.45 17.19
CA ARG A 136 -12.65 0.34 16.61
C ARG A 136 -13.50 -0.34 17.68
N GLN A 137 -14.51 -1.08 17.28
CA GLN A 137 -15.36 -1.87 18.18
C GLN A 137 -14.53 -2.79 19.09
N ARG A 138 -13.48 -3.37 18.55
CA ARG A 138 -12.58 -4.24 19.29
C ARG A 138 -11.93 -3.57 20.51
N GLU A 139 -11.53 -2.29 20.41
CA GLU A 139 -10.97 -1.55 21.56
C GLU A 139 -12.01 -1.33 22.66
N ILE A 140 -13.29 -1.30 22.30
CA ILE A 140 -14.42 -1.25 23.25
C ILE A 140 -14.62 -2.62 23.89
N ASP A 141 -14.69 -3.67 23.08
CA ASP A 141 -14.93 -5.06 23.53
C ASP A 141 -13.81 -5.56 24.45
N GLU A 142 -12.57 -5.17 24.19
CA GLU A 142 -11.39 -5.48 25.03
C GLU A 142 -11.27 -4.56 26.27
N GLY A 143 -12.19 -3.63 26.48
CA GLY A 143 -12.16 -2.72 27.63
C GLY A 143 -11.07 -1.65 27.58
N THR A 144 -10.43 -1.41 26.43
CA THR A 144 -9.43 -0.36 26.26
C THR A 144 -10.06 1.03 26.39
N THR A 145 -11.31 1.19 25.97
CA THR A 145 -12.09 2.43 26.06
C THR A 145 -13.55 2.13 26.38
N ASP A 146 -14.26 3.11 26.96
CA ASP A 146 -15.71 3.07 27.05
C ASP A 146 -16.38 3.50 25.72
N ALA A 147 -17.60 3.03 25.50
CA ALA A 147 -18.36 3.24 24.28
C ALA A 147 -18.67 4.73 24.02
N ASP A 148 -18.92 5.51 25.08
CA ASP A 148 -19.28 6.93 24.93
C ASP A 148 -18.09 7.77 24.50
N PHE A 149 -16.92 7.54 25.08
CA PHE A 149 -15.70 8.20 24.63
C PHE A 149 -15.34 7.80 23.20
N ALA A 150 -15.43 6.52 22.85
CA ALA A 150 -15.19 6.04 21.49
C ALA A 150 -16.14 6.71 20.50
N ARG A 151 -17.43 6.76 20.80
CA ARG A 151 -18.46 7.41 19.97
C ARG A 151 -18.15 8.89 19.77
N LYS A 152 -17.84 9.62 20.84
CA LYS A 152 -17.48 11.06 20.80
C LYS A 152 -16.30 11.32 19.87
N ILE A 153 -15.21 10.54 20.01
CA ILE A 153 -14.00 10.72 19.19
C ILE A 153 -14.30 10.34 17.73
N ASN A 154 -14.98 9.22 17.50
CA ASN A 154 -15.30 8.74 16.16
C ASN A 154 -16.21 9.73 15.43
N HIS A 155 -17.31 10.20 16.03
CA HIS A 155 -18.20 11.19 15.39
C HIS A 155 -17.46 12.45 14.98
N ARG A 156 -16.63 13.01 15.88
CA ARG A 156 -15.79 14.17 15.56
C ARG A 156 -14.83 13.91 14.41
N SER A 157 -14.18 12.76 14.41
CA SER A 157 -13.23 12.39 13.36
C SER A 157 -13.93 12.18 12.02
N LEU A 158 -15.03 11.44 11.99
CA LEU A 158 -15.80 11.15 10.77
C LEU A 158 -16.41 12.44 10.17
N LEU A 159 -16.94 13.33 11.00
CA LEU A 159 -17.39 14.65 10.57
C LEU A 159 -16.25 15.46 9.93
N THR A 160 -15.10 15.53 10.60
CA THR A 160 -13.92 16.23 10.07
C THR A 160 -13.52 15.69 8.71
N VAL A 161 -13.53 14.37 8.53
CA VAL A 161 -13.19 13.72 7.27
C VAL A 161 -14.22 14.06 6.19
N ALA A 162 -15.52 13.91 6.49
CA ALA A 162 -16.61 14.19 5.53
C ALA A 162 -16.55 15.66 5.06
N HIS A 163 -16.40 16.60 5.99
CA HIS A 163 -16.28 18.03 5.65
C HIS A 163 -15.00 18.33 4.87
N THR A 164 -13.87 17.73 5.21
CA THR A 164 -12.61 17.93 4.47
C THR A 164 -12.74 17.42 3.03
N ILE A 165 -13.39 16.27 2.81
CA ILE A 165 -13.67 15.74 1.47
C ILE A 165 -14.60 16.70 0.72
N SER A 166 -15.70 17.18 1.35
CA SER A 166 -16.63 18.13 0.72
C SER A 166 -15.97 19.47 0.34
N GLY A 167 -14.86 19.82 0.98
CA GLY A 167 -14.02 20.97 0.66
C GLY A 167 -12.97 20.73 -0.43
N GLY A 168 -13.05 19.64 -1.19
CA GLY A 168 -12.18 19.37 -2.35
C GLY A 168 -10.94 18.52 -2.04
N HIS A 169 -10.75 18.05 -0.81
CA HIS A 169 -9.60 17.22 -0.43
C HIS A 169 -9.84 15.72 -0.66
N GLY A 170 -8.77 14.93 -0.66
CA GLY A 170 -8.84 13.47 -0.76
C GLY A 170 -8.91 12.78 0.60
N CYS A 171 -9.50 11.58 0.61
CA CYS A 171 -9.38 10.61 1.69
C CYS A 171 -9.05 9.23 1.11
N VAL A 172 -8.11 8.52 1.73
CA VAL A 172 -7.86 7.11 1.42
C VAL A 172 -8.49 6.28 2.52
N ILE A 173 -9.32 5.33 2.13
CA ILE A 173 -10.03 4.45 3.06
C ILE A 173 -9.90 3.00 2.60
N MET A 174 -9.54 2.14 3.54
CA MET A 174 -9.51 0.70 3.34
C MET A 174 -10.83 0.12 3.90
N PRO A 175 -11.81 -0.25 3.04
CA PRO A 175 -13.16 -0.58 3.49
C PRO A 175 -13.26 -1.89 4.28
N GLU A 176 -12.23 -2.73 4.25
CA GLU A 176 -12.12 -3.94 5.06
C GLU A 176 -11.89 -3.64 6.57
N GLY A 177 -11.27 -2.48 6.87
CA GLY A 177 -10.98 -2.04 8.24
C GLY A 177 -9.82 -2.75 8.93
N THR A 178 -9.20 -3.72 8.29
CA THR A 178 -7.99 -4.41 8.71
C THR A 178 -7.17 -4.85 7.50
N SER A 179 -5.84 -4.92 7.64
CA SER A 179 -4.99 -5.49 6.60
C SER A 179 -4.92 -7.01 6.72
N GLN A 180 -4.67 -7.67 5.58
CA GLN A 180 -4.59 -9.12 5.48
C GLN A 180 -3.77 -9.52 4.24
N ILE A 181 -3.29 -10.75 4.18
CA ILE A 181 -2.39 -11.23 3.11
C ILE A 181 -3.10 -12.12 2.07
N GLU A 182 -4.40 -12.36 2.21
CA GLU A 182 -5.15 -13.22 1.30
C GLU A 182 -5.37 -12.52 -0.07
N PRO A 183 -5.44 -13.26 -1.19
CA PRO A 183 -5.64 -12.68 -2.52
C PRO A 183 -7.12 -12.36 -2.82
N ARG A 184 -7.94 -12.20 -1.82
CA ARG A 184 -9.36 -11.85 -1.91
C ARG A 184 -9.74 -10.84 -0.85
N MET A 185 -10.77 -10.03 -1.14
CA MET A 185 -11.26 -9.03 -0.19
C MET A 185 -12.01 -9.67 0.98
N MET A 186 -11.80 -9.08 2.16
CA MET A 186 -12.65 -9.33 3.32
C MET A 186 -14.00 -8.59 3.19
N PRO A 187 -15.01 -8.96 4.02
CA PRO A 187 -16.27 -8.22 4.07
C PRO A 187 -16.07 -6.73 4.35
N LEU A 188 -16.74 -5.88 3.57
CA LEU A 188 -16.62 -4.44 3.68
C LEU A 188 -17.38 -3.91 4.91
N ARG A 189 -16.73 -3.05 5.68
CA ARG A 189 -17.33 -2.32 6.82
C ARG A 189 -18.16 -1.15 6.32
N SER A 190 -19.23 -0.80 7.03
CA SER A 190 -20.13 0.30 6.64
C SER A 190 -19.58 1.71 6.86
N GLY A 191 -18.59 1.87 7.73
CA GLY A 191 -17.99 3.17 8.04
C GLY A 191 -17.51 3.99 6.83
N PRO A 192 -16.78 3.41 5.87
CA PRO A 192 -16.38 4.08 4.64
C PRO A 192 -17.54 4.66 3.82
N MET A 193 -18.63 3.90 3.68
CA MET A 193 -19.83 4.32 2.95
C MET A 193 -20.52 5.49 3.65
N ARG A 194 -20.62 5.46 4.96
CA ARG A 194 -21.17 6.54 5.78
C ARG A 194 -20.36 7.82 5.64
N ILE A 195 -19.04 7.74 5.63
CA ILE A 195 -18.15 8.89 5.38
C ILE A 195 -18.40 9.46 3.98
N ALA A 196 -18.45 8.61 2.95
CA ALA A 196 -18.62 9.02 1.57
C ALA A 196 -19.98 9.70 1.34
N LEU A 197 -21.06 9.13 1.85
CA LEU A 197 -22.42 9.71 1.75
C LEU A 197 -22.53 11.02 2.51
N ASN A 198 -22.01 11.12 3.73
CA ASN A 198 -21.99 12.37 4.49
C ASN A 198 -21.09 13.44 3.84
N ALA A 199 -19.99 13.04 3.19
CA ALA A 199 -19.17 13.97 2.42
C ALA A 199 -19.93 14.50 1.19
N ALA A 200 -20.72 13.66 0.53
CA ALA A 200 -21.58 14.06 -0.60
C ALA A 200 -22.68 15.01 -0.14
N ALA A 201 -23.42 14.69 0.93
CA ALA A 201 -24.43 15.57 1.51
C ALA A 201 -23.84 16.93 1.96
N ALA A 202 -22.68 16.92 2.60
CA ALA A 202 -21.97 18.14 2.98
C ALA A 202 -21.49 18.97 1.77
N ALA A 203 -21.09 18.33 0.66
CA ALA A 203 -20.74 19.03 -0.58
C ALA A 203 -21.97 19.67 -1.21
N GLN A 204 -23.08 18.96 -1.30
CA GLN A 204 -24.36 19.45 -1.81
C GLN A 204 -24.85 20.67 -1.00
N ALA A 205 -24.80 20.59 0.33
CA ALA A 205 -25.16 21.70 1.22
C ALA A 205 -24.31 22.96 0.98
N ARG A 206 -23.06 22.81 0.61
CA ARG A 206 -22.13 23.90 0.27
C ARG A 206 -22.18 24.33 -1.18
N LYS A 207 -23.01 23.71 -2.01
CA LYS A 207 -23.06 23.91 -3.46
C LYS A 207 -21.72 23.61 -4.13
N ASN A 208 -20.94 22.69 -3.55
CA ASN A 208 -19.73 22.15 -4.14
C ASN A 208 -20.07 20.92 -5.00
N PRO A 209 -19.23 20.57 -5.99
CA PRO A 209 -19.39 19.31 -6.71
C PRO A 209 -19.35 18.10 -5.76
N LEU A 210 -20.16 17.08 -6.02
CA LEU A 210 -20.14 15.84 -5.26
C LEU A 210 -18.75 15.21 -5.32
N PRO A 211 -18.25 14.61 -4.23
CA PRO A 211 -16.93 13.95 -4.23
C PRO A 211 -16.91 12.78 -5.20
N SER A 212 -15.78 12.59 -5.86
CA SER A 212 -15.52 11.41 -6.69
C SER A 212 -15.23 10.21 -5.80
N ILE A 213 -15.98 9.12 -5.97
CA ILE A 213 -15.77 7.85 -5.28
C ILE A 213 -15.04 6.92 -6.25
N ARG A 214 -13.76 6.58 -5.94
CA ARG A 214 -12.92 5.79 -6.84
C ARG A 214 -12.44 4.50 -6.18
N PRO A 215 -12.72 3.35 -6.76
CA PRO A 215 -12.05 2.11 -6.39
C PRO A 215 -10.60 2.16 -6.89
N VAL A 216 -9.68 1.62 -6.11
CA VAL A 216 -8.25 1.61 -6.45
C VAL A 216 -7.70 0.20 -6.30
N GLY A 217 -7.21 -0.36 -7.40
CA GLY A 217 -6.44 -1.59 -7.42
C GLY A 217 -5.01 -1.32 -6.95
N LEU A 218 -4.58 -2.05 -5.95
CA LEU A 218 -3.19 -2.05 -5.47
C LEU A 218 -2.57 -3.40 -5.81
N HIS A 219 -1.62 -3.39 -6.71
CA HIS A 219 -0.98 -4.59 -7.21
C HIS A 219 0.50 -4.55 -6.87
N PHE A 220 0.88 -5.32 -5.85
CA PHE A 220 2.27 -5.59 -5.51
C PHE A 220 2.60 -7.01 -5.99
N ARG A 221 3.74 -7.19 -6.67
CA ARG A 221 4.14 -8.54 -7.09
C ARG A 221 4.31 -9.46 -5.88
N GLU A 222 4.90 -8.93 -4.81
CA GLU A 222 4.97 -9.54 -3.48
C GLU A 222 4.93 -8.44 -2.42
N ALA A 223 3.77 -8.23 -1.80
CA ALA A 223 3.49 -7.09 -0.90
C ALA A 223 4.48 -6.96 0.28
N TRP A 224 5.01 -8.07 0.77
CA TRP A 224 5.93 -8.11 1.93
C TRP A 224 7.41 -8.00 1.56
N LYS A 225 7.77 -8.02 0.27
CA LYS A 225 9.16 -7.91 -0.18
C LYS A 225 9.61 -6.48 -0.43
N PHE A 226 10.87 -6.23 -0.06
CA PHE A 226 11.58 -5.02 -0.45
C PHE A 226 11.98 -5.09 -1.93
N ARG A 227 11.97 -3.98 -2.64
CA ARG A 227 12.24 -3.89 -4.09
C ARG A 227 11.28 -4.70 -4.97
N THR A 228 10.02 -4.82 -4.55
CA THR A 228 8.96 -5.39 -5.37
C THR A 228 8.45 -4.42 -6.44
N ASP A 229 7.71 -4.92 -7.44
CA ASP A 229 7.01 -4.09 -8.42
C ASP A 229 5.67 -3.65 -7.84
N CYS A 230 5.26 -2.42 -8.18
CA CYS A 230 4.02 -1.81 -7.73
C CYS A 230 3.25 -1.22 -8.93
N TYR A 231 1.96 -1.55 -9.02
CA TYR A 231 1.04 -0.92 -9.96
C TYR A 231 -0.21 -0.44 -9.22
N VAL A 232 -0.57 0.82 -9.44
CA VAL A 232 -1.76 1.47 -8.87
C VAL A 232 -2.73 1.77 -10.01
N GLU A 233 -3.94 1.23 -9.91
CA GLU A 233 -4.99 1.38 -10.92
C GLU A 233 -6.19 2.10 -10.32
N PHE A 234 -6.46 3.34 -10.75
CA PHE A 234 -7.69 4.04 -10.38
C PHE A 234 -8.81 3.59 -11.32
N GLY A 235 -9.81 2.93 -10.75
CA GLY A 235 -10.97 2.42 -11.49
C GLY A 235 -11.97 3.50 -11.89
N GLN A 236 -13.07 3.07 -12.49
CA GLN A 236 -14.19 3.94 -12.88
C GLN A 236 -14.81 4.60 -11.65
N GLU A 237 -15.27 5.83 -11.83
CA GLU A 237 -16.01 6.56 -10.78
C GLU A 237 -17.34 5.87 -10.46
N ILE A 238 -17.59 5.65 -9.18
CA ILE A 238 -18.85 5.09 -8.69
C ILE A 238 -19.86 6.23 -8.55
N GLN A 239 -20.98 6.12 -9.24
CA GLN A 239 -22.06 7.10 -9.18
C GLN A 239 -22.78 7.02 -7.85
N ILE A 240 -23.12 8.19 -7.27
CA ILE A 240 -23.76 8.30 -5.95
C ILE A 240 -24.91 9.31 -5.93
N ASP A 241 -25.18 10.01 -7.01
CA ASP A 241 -26.13 11.14 -7.09
C ASP A 241 -27.55 10.70 -6.70
N ASP A 242 -27.89 9.43 -6.94
CA ASP A 242 -29.19 8.83 -6.69
C ASP A 242 -29.38 8.31 -5.26
N ILE A 243 -28.33 8.36 -4.43
CA ILE A 243 -28.35 7.80 -3.05
C ILE A 243 -27.89 8.80 -1.99
N VAL A 244 -27.65 10.05 -2.35
CA VAL A 244 -27.34 11.11 -1.37
C VAL A 244 -28.61 11.46 -0.60
N ASP A 245 -28.48 11.56 0.73
CA ASP A 245 -29.59 11.81 1.63
C ASP A 245 -29.61 13.29 2.06
N ASP A 246 -30.63 14.00 1.62
CA ASP A 246 -30.81 15.43 1.96
C ASP A 246 -31.21 15.65 3.42
N GLU A 247 -31.80 14.66 4.11
CA GLU A 247 -32.24 14.79 5.49
C GLU A 247 -31.09 14.94 6.51
N VAL A 248 -29.87 14.53 6.13
CA VAL A 248 -28.69 14.62 7.01
C VAL A 248 -27.99 15.96 6.92
N VAL A 249 -28.31 16.80 5.91
CA VAL A 249 -27.61 18.04 5.57
C VAL A 249 -27.56 19.03 6.73
N ASP A 250 -28.72 19.32 7.34
CA ASP A 250 -28.81 20.34 8.39
C ASP A 250 -28.00 19.93 9.64
N SER A 251 -28.06 18.66 10.04
CA SER A 251 -27.27 18.15 11.16
C SER A 251 -25.76 18.26 10.89
N LEU A 252 -25.33 17.88 9.69
CA LEU A 252 -23.91 17.98 9.30
C LEU A 252 -23.40 19.43 9.33
N LEU A 253 -24.20 20.39 8.84
CA LEU A 253 -23.83 21.81 8.89
C LEU A 253 -23.76 22.37 10.31
N GLN A 254 -24.54 21.82 11.24
CA GLN A 254 -24.49 22.14 12.67
C GLN A 254 -23.32 21.44 13.40
N GLY A 255 -22.55 20.60 12.72
CA GLY A 255 -21.43 19.87 13.29
C GLY A 255 -21.86 18.63 14.06
N GLU A 256 -23.04 18.08 13.78
CA GLU A 256 -23.55 16.86 14.37
C GLU A 256 -23.48 15.71 13.36
N TRP A 257 -22.93 14.58 13.80
CA TRP A 257 -22.92 13.36 12.99
C TRP A 257 -24.33 12.76 12.96
N LYS A 258 -24.86 12.59 11.77
CA LYS A 258 -26.10 11.84 11.53
C LYS A 258 -25.80 10.65 10.63
N GLU A 259 -26.38 9.52 10.96
CA GLU A 259 -26.24 8.31 10.14
C GLU A 259 -26.99 8.48 8.82
N PRO A 260 -26.35 8.22 7.67
CA PRO A 260 -27.05 8.16 6.39
C PRO A 260 -28.07 7.02 6.34
N ASN A 261 -29.02 7.10 5.40
CA ASN A 261 -30.01 6.08 5.17
C ASN A 261 -29.37 4.70 4.99
N PHE A 262 -29.94 3.68 5.64
CA PHE A 262 -29.41 2.32 5.63
C PHE A 262 -29.35 1.72 4.21
N ASP A 263 -30.39 1.96 3.40
CA ASP A 263 -30.46 1.43 2.02
C ASP A 263 -29.40 2.10 1.13
N SER A 264 -29.17 3.40 1.29
CA SER A 264 -28.10 4.13 0.60
C SER A 264 -26.70 3.58 0.96
N VAL A 265 -26.47 3.29 2.24
CA VAL A 265 -25.22 2.67 2.71
C VAL A 265 -24.99 1.29 2.09
N ASN A 266 -26.03 0.44 2.05
CA ASN A 266 -25.94 -0.89 1.44
C ASN A 266 -25.73 -0.79 -0.09
N THR A 267 -26.50 0.06 -0.77
CA THR A 267 -26.36 0.29 -2.21
C THR A 267 -24.93 0.73 -2.56
N LEU A 268 -24.37 1.69 -1.81
CA LEU A 268 -23.01 2.12 -2.04
C LEU A 268 -21.99 1.02 -1.74
N ARG A 269 -22.20 0.23 -0.68
CA ARG A 269 -21.33 -0.91 -0.36
C ARG A 269 -21.29 -1.93 -1.50
N ASP A 270 -22.44 -2.25 -2.08
CA ASP A 270 -22.53 -3.22 -3.16
C ASP A 270 -21.86 -2.68 -4.46
N ARG A 271 -22.05 -1.39 -4.79
CA ARG A 271 -21.35 -0.73 -5.90
C ARG A 271 -19.84 -0.74 -5.70
N ILE A 272 -19.36 -0.43 -4.47
CA ILE A 272 -17.93 -0.47 -4.14
C ILE A 272 -17.39 -1.88 -4.26
N LYS A 273 -18.10 -2.87 -3.70
CA LYS A 273 -17.68 -4.27 -3.78
C LYS A 273 -17.53 -4.72 -5.24
N GLN A 274 -18.55 -4.53 -6.07
CA GLN A 274 -18.52 -4.88 -7.48
C GLN A 274 -17.33 -4.21 -8.23
N SER A 275 -17.08 -2.95 -7.94
CA SER A 275 -15.99 -2.20 -8.58
C SER A 275 -14.60 -2.67 -8.11
N LEU A 276 -14.45 -3.03 -6.85
CA LEU A 276 -13.18 -3.53 -6.30
C LEU A 276 -12.93 -5.00 -6.70
N ASP A 277 -13.96 -5.84 -6.81
CA ASP A 277 -13.82 -7.24 -7.27
C ASP A 277 -13.16 -7.31 -8.66
N ILE A 278 -13.40 -6.32 -9.51
CA ILE A 278 -12.74 -6.22 -10.82
C ILE A 278 -11.26 -5.93 -10.67
N LEU A 279 -10.87 -5.09 -9.69
CA LEU A 279 -9.52 -4.58 -9.51
C LEU A 279 -8.65 -5.43 -8.58
N THR A 280 -9.23 -6.42 -7.90
CA THR A 280 -8.49 -7.31 -6.98
C THR A 280 -8.20 -8.65 -7.65
N PRO A 281 -7.25 -9.44 -7.13
CA PRO A 281 -7.00 -10.80 -7.61
C PRO A 281 -8.23 -11.68 -7.53
N ASP A 282 -8.95 -11.66 -6.39
CA ASP A 282 -10.15 -12.44 -6.12
C ASP A 282 -9.90 -13.95 -6.38
N ALA A 283 -8.79 -14.48 -5.87
CA ALA A 283 -8.40 -15.89 -5.95
C ALA A 283 -8.67 -16.59 -4.60
N ASP A 284 -8.80 -17.91 -4.63
CA ASP A 284 -8.95 -18.71 -3.41
C ASP A 284 -7.67 -18.68 -2.57
N ASP A 285 -6.51 -18.74 -3.24
CA ASP A 285 -5.19 -18.58 -2.64
C ASP A 285 -4.17 -17.99 -3.64
N TRP A 286 -2.93 -17.71 -3.19
CA TRP A 286 -1.87 -17.17 -4.03
C TRP A 286 -1.35 -18.18 -5.06
N ASP A 287 -1.49 -19.48 -4.85
CA ASP A 287 -1.06 -20.50 -5.80
C ASP A 287 -2.02 -20.53 -7.01
N GLU A 288 -3.32 -20.30 -6.81
CA GLU A 288 -4.29 -20.10 -7.88
C GLU A 288 -3.97 -18.84 -8.70
N PHE A 289 -3.75 -17.70 -8.03
CA PHE A 289 -3.37 -16.44 -8.68
C PHE A 289 -2.09 -16.61 -9.54
N HIS A 290 -1.07 -17.25 -9.00
CA HIS A 290 0.17 -17.50 -9.75
C HIS A 290 -0.02 -18.51 -10.88
N SER A 291 -0.97 -19.44 -10.78
CA SER A 291 -1.32 -20.35 -11.87
C SER A 291 -1.95 -19.61 -13.03
N TRP A 292 -2.84 -18.64 -12.77
CA TRP A 292 -3.33 -17.72 -13.82
C TRP A 292 -2.19 -16.91 -14.46
N SER A 293 -1.21 -16.49 -13.65
CA SER A 293 -0.03 -15.78 -14.17
C SER A 293 0.81 -16.67 -15.09
N VAL A 294 1.02 -17.94 -14.73
CA VAL A 294 1.71 -18.92 -15.60
C VAL A 294 1.00 -19.04 -16.94
N ILE A 295 -0.32 -19.24 -16.95
CA ILE A 295 -1.12 -19.32 -18.19
C ILE A 295 -0.96 -18.04 -19.01
N SER A 296 -1.09 -16.87 -18.38
CA SER A 296 -0.95 -15.58 -19.05
C SER A 296 0.42 -15.40 -19.70
N HIS A 297 1.51 -15.77 -19.02
CA HIS A 297 2.86 -15.70 -19.58
C HIS A 297 3.06 -16.63 -20.78
N ILE A 298 2.54 -17.86 -20.70
CA ILE A 298 2.62 -18.83 -21.81
C ILE A 298 1.83 -18.35 -23.01
N GLU A 299 0.59 -17.89 -22.82
CA GLU A 299 -0.30 -17.37 -23.87
C GLU A 299 0.34 -16.18 -24.59
N LYS A 300 0.82 -15.20 -23.86
CA LYS A 300 1.44 -13.99 -24.42
C LYS A 300 2.76 -14.28 -25.11
N ASP A 301 3.53 -15.20 -24.61
CA ASP A 301 4.79 -15.61 -25.24
C ASP A 301 4.52 -16.36 -26.56
N ALA A 302 3.53 -17.26 -26.60
CA ALA A 302 3.08 -17.97 -27.80
C ALA A 302 2.54 -16.99 -28.87
N ALA A 303 1.86 -15.94 -28.45
CA ALA A 303 1.39 -14.86 -29.33
C ALA A 303 2.50 -13.88 -29.75
N LYS A 304 3.75 -14.05 -29.30
CA LYS A 304 4.90 -13.14 -29.51
C LYS A 304 4.66 -11.71 -29.00
N THR A 305 3.85 -11.55 -27.97
CA THR A 305 3.53 -10.29 -27.29
C THR A 305 3.77 -10.42 -25.78
N PRO A 306 4.99 -10.78 -25.35
CA PRO A 306 5.26 -11.01 -23.93
C PRO A 306 4.94 -9.78 -23.09
N HIS A 307 4.62 -10.00 -21.81
CA HIS A 307 4.43 -8.91 -20.87
C HIS A 307 5.74 -8.15 -20.68
N ASP A 308 5.71 -6.84 -20.83
CA ASP A 308 6.83 -5.91 -20.68
C ASP A 308 6.75 -5.11 -19.38
N THR A 309 5.56 -4.99 -18.78
CA THR A 309 5.28 -4.23 -17.58
C THR A 309 4.48 -5.05 -16.57
N TRP A 310 4.49 -4.64 -15.29
CA TRP A 310 3.69 -5.28 -14.27
C TRP A 310 2.18 -5.06 -14.49
N SER A 311 1.78 -3.88 -14.96
CA SER A 311 0.39 -3.61 -15.33
C SER A 311 -0.11 -4.52 -16.45
N SER A 312 0.69 -4.73 -17.48
CA SER A 312 0.40 -5.66 -18.58
C SER A 312 0.17 -7.09 -18.06
N GLU A 313 1.02 -7.54 -17.12
CA GLU A 313 0.89 -8.84 -16.48
C GLU A 313 -0.39 -8.94 -15.64
N VAL A 314 -0.68 -7.94 -14.80
CA VAL A 314 -1.92 -7.88 -13.99
C VAL A 314 -3.17 -7.96 -14.87
N HIS A 315 -3.20 -7.21 -15.98
CA HIS A 315 -4.33 -7.29 -16.92
C HIS A 315 -4.42 -8.66 -17.62
N GLY A 316 -3.28 -9.27 -17.94
CA GLY A 316 -3.23 -10.62 -18.49
C GLY A 316 -3.77 -11.68 -17.53
N ILE A 317 -3.35 -11.62 -16.26
CA ILE A 317 -3.82 -12.52 -15.20
C ILE A 317 -5.33 -12.39 -15.01
N ARG A 318 -5.85 -11.16 -14.95
CA ARG A 318 -7.27 -10.84 -14.83
C ARG A 318 -8.06 -11.41 -16.03
N ASN A 319 -7.55 -11.26 -17.24
CA ASN A 319 -8.16 -11.82 -18.44
C ASN A 319 -8.27 -13.36 -18.38
N VAL A 320 -7.23 -14.05 -17.93
CA VAL A 320 -7.24 -15.52 -17.75
C VAL A 320 -8.30 -15.89 -16.72
N ARG A 321 -8.31 -15.27 -15.54
CA ARG A 321 -9.31 -15.46 -14.49
C ARG A 321 -10.73 -15.34 -15.05
N ASP A 322 -11.02 -14.23 -15.72
CA ASP A 322 -12.36 -13.91 -16.20
C ASP A 322 -12.83 -14.87 -17.30
N ARG A 323 -11.91 -15.35 -18.16
CA ARG A 323 -12.21 -16.36 -19.20
C ARG A 323 -12.52 -17.72 -18.57
N ILE A 324 -11.80 -18.14 -17.56
CA ILE A 324 -12.06 -19.39 -16.82
C ILE A 324 -13.43 -19.29 -16.12
N ARG A 325 -13.69 -18.22 -15.39
CA ARG A 325 -14.97 -18.03 -14.67
C ARG A 325 -16.19 -17.92 -15.57
N SER A 326 -16.01 -17.36 -16.77
CA SER A 326 -17.09 -17.28 -17.75
C SER A 326 -17.25 -18.54 -18.63
N GLY A 327 -16.45 -19.58 -18.40
CA GLY A 327 -16.46 -20.82 -19.19
C GLY A 327 -15.91 -20.66 -20.61
N LYS A 328 -15.29 -19.53 -20.94
CA LYS A 328 -14.63 -19.29 -22.25
C LYS A 328 -13.27 -20.00 -22.36
N LEU A 329 -12.70 -20.38 -21.25
CA LEU A 329 -11.48 -21.17 -21.16
C LEU A 329 -11.77 -22.36 -20.24
N ASN A 330 -11.41 -23.58 -20.68
CA ASN A 330 -11.64 -24.79 -19.89
C ASN A 330 -10.84 -24.72 -18.58
N SER A 331 -11.51 -24.94 -17.45
CA SER A 331 -10.89 -24.90 -16.12
C SER A 331 -9.82 -25.99 -15.90
N GLU A 332 -9.83 -27.07 -16.67
CA GLU A 332 -8.80 -28.13 -16.59
C GLU A 332 -7.40 -27.59 -16.89
N ILE A 333 -7.25 -26.46 -17.60
CA ILE A 333 -5.97 -25.76 -17.82
C ILE A 333 -5.26 -25.38 -16.51
N MET A 334 -6.01 -25.30 -15.42
CA MET A 334 -5.45 -24.97 -14.09
C MET A 334 -4.58 -26.08 -13.51
N GLU A 335 -4.82 -27.35 -13.90
CA GLU A 335 -4.06 -28.47 -13.38
C GLU A 335 -2.59 -28.43 -13.82
N PRO A 336 -2.24 -28.38 -15.12
CA PRO A 336 -0.85 -28.21 -15.54
C PRO A 336 -0.25 -26.88 -15.07
N ALA A 337 -1.02 -25.80 -15.01
CA ALA A 337 -0.53 -24.51 -14.50
C ALA A 337 -0.13 -24.57 -13.02
N SER A 338 -0.91 -25.25 -12.19
CA SER A 338 -0.61 -25.47 -10.76
C SER A 338 0.63 -26.35 -10.56
N ARG A 339 0.83 -27.40 -11.40
CA ARG A 339 2.06 -28.20 -11.38
C ARG A 339 3.29 -27.36 -11.69
N ILE A 340 3.23 -26.51 -12.72
CA ILE A 340 4.31 -25.56 -13.05
C ILE A 340 4.55 -24.61 -11.86
N GLN A 341 3.50 -24.01 -11.31
CA GLN A 341 3.61 -23.09 -10.16
C GLN A 341 4.30 -23.74 -8.97
N SER A 342 3.96 -24.99 -8.64
CA SER A 342 4.60 -25.74 -7.56
C SER A 342 6.10 -25.93 -7.79
N ILE A 343 6.51 -26.22 -9.03
CA ILE A 343 7.93 -26.34 -9.41
C ILE A 343 8.64 -24.98 -9.28
N LEU A 344 8.03 -23.90 -9.77
CA LEU A 344 8.60 -22.55 -9.68
C LEU A 344 8.78 -22.12 -8.21
N LYS A 345 7.77 -22.33 -7.38
CA LYS A 345 7.79 -22.03 -5.94
C LYS A 345 8.93 -22.78 -5.22
N SER A 346 9.11 -24.06 -5.52
CA SER A 346 10.18 -24.89 -4.92
C SER A 346 11.59 -24.44 -5.33
N THR A 347 11.73 -23.77 -6.47
CA THR A 347 12.99 -23.25 -7.01
C THR A 347 13.19 -21.76 -6.80
N SER A 348 12.30 -21.11 -6.02
CA SER A 348 12.29 -19.65 -5.79
C SER A 348 12.24 -18.84 -7.09
N LEU A 349 11.55 -19.35 -8.09
CA LEU A 349 11.26 -18.66 -9.35
C LEU A 349 9.82 -18.18 -9.38
N ASP A 350 9.56 -17.18 -10.20
CA ASP A 350 8.21 -16.64 -10.43
C ASP A 350 7.70 -16.97 -11.85
N PRO A 351 6.41 -16.76 -12.15
CA PRO A 351 5.81 -17.08 -13.45
C PRO A 351 6.50 -16.45 -14.66
N ARG A 352 7.22 -15.34 -14.53
CA ARG A 352 8.03 -14.71 -15.61
C ARG A 352 9.13 -15.65 -16.12
N SER A 353 9.46 -16.68 -15.36
CA SER A 353 10.49 -17.67 -15.71
C SER A 353 10.04 -18.67 -16.76
N VAL A 354 8.75 -18.68 -17.12
CA VAL A 354 8.15 -19.61 -18.07
C VAL A 354 7.61 -18.88 -19.30
N GLY A 355 7.66 -19.53 -20.44
CA GLY A 355 7.10 -19.08 -21.70
C GLY A 355 6.63 -20.27 -22.56
N ALA A 356 6.29 -20.01 -23.82
CA ALA A 356 5.73 -21.02 -24.72
C ALA A 356 6.65 -22.23 -25.02
N GLU A 357 7.94 -22.10 -24.79
CA GLU A 357 8.93 -23.17 -24.97
C GLU A 357 9.32 -23.89 -23.67
N GLY A 358 8.66 -23.60 -22.55
CA GLY A 358 9.00 -24.07 -21.22
C GLY A 358 9.76 -23.01 -20.40
N VAL A 359 10.73 -23.45 -19.57
CA VAL A 359 11.56 -22.52 -18.79
C VAL A 359 12.39 -21.64 -19.71
N ARG A 360 12.26 -20.32 -19.55
CA ARG A 360 12.97 -19.32 -20.38
C ARG A 360 14.48 -19.47 -20.25
N PRO A 361 15.23 -19.31 -21.35
CA PRO A 361 16.69 -19.31 -21.29
C PRO A 361 17.18 -18.08 -20.52
N PRO A 362 18.32 -18.20 -19.81
CA PRO A 362 18.95 -17.05 -19.17
C PRO A 362 19.39 -16.04 -20.22
N SER A 363 19.07 -14.76 -20.01
CA SER A 363 19.48 -13.70 -20.93
C SER A 363 20.99 -13.36 -20.73
N PRO A 364 21.81 -13.33 -21.79
CA PRO A 364 23.20 -12.87 -21.70
C PRO A 364 23.32 -11.42 -21.16
N THR A 365 22.34 -10.59 -21.44
CA THR A 365 22.31 -9.20 -20.94
C THR A 365 22.25 -9.10 -19.43
N ARG A 366 21.69 -10.11 -18.74
CA ARG A 366 21.65 -10.16 -17.27
C ARG A 366 23.02 -10.36 -16.65
N TRP A 367 23.93 -11.10 -17.30
CA TRP A 367 25.31 -11.24 -16.84
C TRP A 367 26.08 -9.93 -16.95
N PHE A 368 25.95 -9.24 -18.08
CA PHE A 368 26.54 -7.91 -18.26
C PHE A 368 25.93 -6.91 -17.26
N GLY A 369 24.61 -6.92 -17.10
CA GLY A 369 23.89 -6.11 -16.12
C GLY A 369 24.38 -6.36 -14.68
N ALA A 370 24.65 -7.63 -14.31
CA ALA A 370 25.15 -7.97 -12.97
C ALA A 370 26.58 -7.44 -12.72
N ILE A 371 27.45 -7.51 -13.72
CA ILE A 371 28.80 -6.94 -13.62
C ILE A 371 28.72 -5.41 -13.42
N LEU A 372 27.94 -4.74 -14.26
CA LEU A 372 27.69 -3.30 -14.11
C LEU A 372 27.04 -2.98 -12.75
N GLY A 373 26.09 -3.82 -12.32
CA GLY A 373 25.45 -3.68 -11.01
C GLY A 373 26.44 -3.79 -9.85
N LEU A 374 27.35 -4.75 -9.90
CA LEU A 374 28.42 -4.89 -8.90
C LEU A 374 29.31 -3.65 -8.86
N LEU A 375 29.69 -3.11 -10.02
CA LEU A 375 30.49 -1.88 -10.12
C LEU A 375 29.73 -0.69 -9.51
N LEU A 376 28.44 -0.55 -9.80
CA LEU A 376 27.60 0.50 -9.21
C LEU A 376 27.50 0.36 -7.69
N MET A 377 27.34 -0.86 -7.18
CA MET A 377 27.32 -1.12 -5.73
C MET A 377 28.65 -0.76 -5.09
N LEU A 378 29.79 -1.17 -5.67
CA LEU A 378 31.12 -0.85 -5.15
C LEU A 378 31.38 0.66 -5.15
N LEU A 379 31.02 1.35 -6.23
CA LEU A 379 31.20 2.80 -6.36
C LEU A 379 30.35 3.59 -5.35
N SER A 380 29.12 3.14 -5.11
CA SER A 380 28.20 3.81 -4.18
C SER A 380 28.35 3.37 -2.72
N ALA A 381 29.00 2.23 -2.45
CA ALA A 381 29.14 1.64 -1.11
C ALA A 381 29.67 2.61 -0.03
N PRO A 382 30.66 3.47 -0.29
CA PRO A 382 31.19 4.37 0.75
C PRO A 382 30.14 5.29 1.36
N LEU A 383 29.16 5.75 0.59
CA LEU A 383 28.04 6.54 1.08
C LEU A 383 26.82 5.67 1.44
N ALA A 384 26.54 4.64 0.68
CA ALA A 384 25.40 3.74 0.93
C ALA A 384 25.52 3.03 2.29
N ILE A 385 26.73 2.79 2.80
CA ILE A 385 26.96 2.17 4.11
C ILE A 385 26.29 2.95 5.26
N PHE A 386 26.10 4.27 5.13
CA PHE A 386 25.37 5.06 6.11
C PHE A 386 23.89 4.72 6.19
N THR A 387 23.35 4.01 5.18
CA THR A 387 21.97 3.53 5.18
C THR A 387 21.83 2.13 5.81
N LEU A 388 22.94 1.45 6.10
CA LEU A 388 22.95 0.11 6.68
C LEU A 388 22.23 0.03 8.05
N PRO A 389 22.43 0.96 8.99
CA PRO A 389 21.73 0.91 10.28
C PRO A 389 20.21 0.91 10.15
N GLN A 390 19.66 1.71 9.23
CA GLN A 390 18.21 1.72 8.97
C GLN A 390 17.73 0.41 8.33
N ALA A 391 18.50 -0.16 7.41
CA ALA A 391 18.16 -1.41 6.75
C ALA A 391 18.14 -2.57 7.75
N LEU A 392 19.16 -2.64 8.63
CA LEU A 392 19.21 -3.62 9.72
C LEU A 392 18.06 -3.44 10.72
N LEU A 393 17.76 -2.19 11.09
CA LEU A 393 16.65 -1.90 11.99
C LEU A 393 15.29 -2.30 11.37
N ALA A 394 15.06 -1.98 10.11
CA ALA A 394 13.85 -2.35 9.38
C ALA A 394 13.69 -3.87 9.28
N TRP A 395 14.78 -4.56 8.94
CA TRP A 395 14.81 -6.02 8.88
C TRP A 395 14.53 -6.65 10.25
N TYR A 396 15.22 -6.18 11.30
CA TYR A 396 15.05 -6.71 12.64
C TYR A 396 13.62 -6.52 13.15
N ILE A 397 13.07 -5.30 13.07
CA ILE A 397 11.72 -5.04 13.53
C ILE A 397 10.70 -5.79 12.68
N GLY A 398 10.85 -5.80 11.35
CA GLY A 398 9.92 -6.48 10.44
C GLY A 398 9.87 -8.00 10.64
N ASN A 399 10.95 -8.62 11.14
CA ASN A 399 10.99 -10.06 11.38
C ASN A 399 10.62 -10.46 12.83
N ASN A 400 10.67 -9.51 13.78
CA ASN A 400 10.45 -9.79 15.20
C ASN A 400 9.26 -9.02 15.79
N SER A 401 8.42 -8.40 14.93
CA SER A 401 7.19 -7.76 15.40
C SER A 401 6.09 -8.80 15.59
N ASP A 402 5.21 -8.55 16.56
CA ASP A 402 3.98 -9.33 16.81
C ASP A 402 2.87 -9.03 15.77
N GLU A 403 3.14 -8.14 14.82
CA GLU A 403 2.23 -7.84 13.72
C GLU A 403 2.51 -8.79 12.54
N GLY A 404 1.48 -9.13 11.76
CA GLY A 404 1.58 -10.13 10.69
C GLY A 404 2.51 -9.74 9.52
N LEU A 405 2.61 -10.62 8.54
CA LEU A 405 3.44 -10.39 7.33
C LEU A 405 3.01 -9.15 6.53
N ASP A 406 1.74 -8.78 6.60
CA ASP A 406 1.18 -7.55 6.00
C ASP A 406 1.82 -6.27 6.57
N ALA A 407 2.25 -6.29 7.84
CA ALA A 407 2.92 -5.17 8.47
C ALA A 407 4.44 -5.09 8.16
N ARG A 408 5.05 -6.14 7.62
CA ARG A 408 6.49 -6.19 7.38
C ARG A 408 6.99 -5.06 6.49
N SER A 409 6.31 -4.81 5.38
CA SER A 409 6.64 -3.72 4.46
C SER A 409 6.41 -2.33 5.07
N THR A 410 5.52 -2.20 6.06
CA THR A 410 5.34 -0.99 6.84
C THR A 410 6.62 -0.58 7.56
N PHE A 411 7.35 -1.52 8.16
CA PHE A 411 8.61 -1.20 8.84
C PHE A 411 9.70 -0.77 7.87
N HIS A 412 9.75 -1.38 6.66
CA HIS A 412 10.68 -0.97 5.62
C HIS A 412 10.42 0.48 5.20
N ILE A 413 9.19 0.82 4.84
CA ILE A 413 8.85 2.16 4.36
C ILE A 413 8.99 3.22 5.47
N MET A 414 8.68 2.87 6.72
CA MET A 414 8.87 3.77 7.86
C MET A 414 10.36 4.05 8.12
N ALA A 415 11.20 3.03 8.10
CA ALA A 415 12.64 3.21 8.26
C ALA A 415 13.19 4.14 7.18
N VAL A 416 12.85 3.91 5.91
CA VAL A 416 13.32 4.77 4.81
C VAL A 416 12.75 6.19 4.90
N THR A 417 11.49 6.34 5.32
CA THR A 417 10.83 7.66 5.43
C THR A 417 11.45 8.53 6.52
N PHE A 418 11.74 7.95 7.68
CA PHE A 418 12.17 8.72 8.85
C PHE A 418 13.69 8.77 9.06
N SER A 419 14.45 7.85 8.50
CA SER A 419 15.91 7.83 8.67
C SER A 419 16.62 9.07 8.14
N PRO A 420 16.24 9.71 7.04
CA PRO A 420 16.83 10.97 6.60
C PRO A 420 16.74 12.09 7.64
N VAL A 421 15.76 12.02 8.55
CA VAL A 421 15.58 13.03 9.60
C VAL A 421 16.11 12.56 10.96
N LEU A 422 16.00 11.26 11.25
CA LEU A 422 16.27 10.73 12.59
C LEU A 422 17.62 10.00 12.72
N ILE A 423 18.22 9.56 11.63
CA ILE A 423 19.44 8.73 11.67
C ILE A 423 20.58 9.38 10.90
N TRP A 424 20.39 9.72 9.64
CA TRP A 424 21.47 10.19 8.77
C TRP A 424 22.16 11.45 9.26
N PRO A 425 21.47 12.51 9.74
CA PRO A 425 22.15 13.71 10.21
C PRO A 425 23.13 13.44 11.34
N TYR A 426 22.75 12.55 12.25
CA TYR A 426 23.60 12.19 13.39
C TYR A 426 24.80 11.35 12.97
N LEU A 427 24.62 10.42 12.06
CA LEU A 427 25.71 9.61 11.51
C LEU A 427 26.71 10.48 10.74
N ILE A 428 26.22 11.39 9.91
CA ILE A 428 27.10 12.32 9.14
C ILE A 428 27.82 13.25 10.11
N PHE A 429 27.11 13.82 11.09
CA PHE A 429 27.69 14.70 12.11
C PHE A 429 28.82 14.00 12.87
N ALA A 430 28.54 12.80 13.39
CA ALA A 430 29.54 12.04 14.14
C ALA A 430 30.75 11.67 13.28
N THR A 431 30.52 11.19 12.06
CA THR A 431 31.61 10.77 11.17
C THR A 431 32.45 11.95 10.71
N SER A 432 31.82 13.06 10.27
CA SER A 432 32.54 14.26 9.88
C SER A 432 33.31 14.89 11.04
N GLY A 433 32.70 14.91 12.24
CA GLY A 433 33.36 15.38 13.44
C GLY A 433 34.61 14.57 13.78
N LEU A 434 34.49 13.23 13.79
CA LEU A 434 35.63 12.34 14.02
C LEU A 434 36.75 12.50 12.99
N LEU A 435 36.39 12.61 11.69
CA LEU A 435 37.37 12.85 10.65
C LEU A 435 38.10 14.18 10.82
N LEU A 436 37.37 15.28 11.07
CA LEU A 436 37.96 16.59 11.27
C LEU A 436 38.84 16.64 12.51
N MET A 437 38.44 16.00 13.62
CA MET A 437 39.27 15.93 14.84
C MET A 437 40.59 15.18 14.62
N ASN A 438 40.63 14.16 13.76
CA ASN A 438 41.83 13.34 13.55
C ASN A 438 42.73 13.87 12.45
N TYR A 439 42.21 14.64 11.48
CA TYR A 439 42.95 15.02 10.28
C TYR A 439 43.12 16.55 10.09
N THR A 440 42.64 17.37 11.05
CA THR A 440 42.74 18.83 10.96
C THR A 440 43.09 19.44 12.34
N GLU A 441 43.66 20.65 12.32
CA GLU A 441 43.95 21.45 13.51
C GLU A 441 42.82 22.44 13.86
N LEU A 442 41.57 22.16 13.40
CA LEU A 442 40.43 23.01 13.65
C LEU A 442 40.01 22.96 15.13
N ILE A 443 39.56 24.09 15.66
CA ILE A 443 39.05 24.16 17.01
C ILE A 443 37.62 23.61 17.08
N VAL A 444 37.22 23.17 18.28
CA VAL A 444 35.96 22.39 18.49
C VAL A 444 34.71 23.03 17.85
N TRP A 445 34.52 24.34 17.97
CA TRP A 445 33.35 24.99 17.39
C TRP A 445 33.35 25.00 15.85
N GLN A 446 34.54 25.09 15.20
CA GLN A 446 34.68 25.01 13.74
C GLN A 446 34.34 23.59 13.27
N ILE A 447 34.83 22.57 13.99
CA ILE A 447 34.50 21.16 13.74
C ILE A 447 32.99 20.96 13.85
N ALA A 448 32.37 21.44 14.95
CA ALA A 448 30.92 21.34 15.14
C ALA A 448 30.14 22.03 14.02
N LEU A 449 30.51 23.24 13.63
CA LEU A 449 29.85 23.99 12.54
C LEU A 449 29.95 23.26 11.21
N ILE A 450 31.15 22.81 10.82
CA ILE A 450 31.37 22.08 9.57
C ILE A 450 30.59 20.76 9.58
N SER A 451 30.55 20.07 10.72
CA SER A 451 29.79 18.80 10.85
C SER A 451 28.27 19.01 10.71
N VAL A 452 27.72 20.11 11.23
CA VAL A 452 26.31 20.49 11.05
C VAL A 452 26.04 20.81 9.56
N ILE A 453 26.90 21.60 8.94
CA ILE A 453 26.78 21.94 7.49
C ILE A 453 26.85 20.65 6.66
N SER A 454 27.82 19.77 6.94
CA SER A 454 27.97 18.48 6.26
C SER A 454 26.73 17.63 6.41
N SER A 455 26.10 17.61 7.59
CA SER A 455 24.87 16.84 7.86
C SER A 455 23.70 17.24 6.96
N ILE A 456 23.63 18.51 6.57
CA ILE A 456 22.57 19.03 5.69
C ILE A 456 22.94 18.76 4.22
N PHE A 457 24.14 19.11 3.80
CA PHE A 457 24.55 19.05 2.39
C PHE A 457 24.78 17.63 1.88
N MET A 458 25.18 16.69 2.73
CA MET A 458 25.41 15.29 2.33
C MET A 458 24.12 14.47 2.16
N MET A 459 22.97 14.92 2.67
CA MET A 459 21.70 14.17 2.59
C MET A 459 21.28 13.78 1.16
N PRO A 460 21.26 14.70 0.17
CA PRO A 460 20.92 14.35 -1.21
C PRO A 460 21.89 13.33 -1.79
N PHE A 461 23.19 13.45 -1.49
CA PHE A 461 24.22 12.53 -1.98
C PHE A 461 24.05 11.13 -1.39
N LEU A 462 23.73 11.01 -0.10
CA LEU A 462 23.40 9.74 0.53
C LEU A 462 22.19 9.09 -0.15
N HIS A 463 21.16 9.87 -0.42
CA HIS A 463 19.95 9.35 -1.06
C HIS A 463 20.24 8.87 -2.50
N ILE A 464 20.94 9.67 -3.30
CA ILE A 464 21.34 9.31 -4.67
C ILE A 464 22.23 8.06 -4.65
N SER A 465 23.23 8.03 -3.77
CA SER A 465 24.12 6.89 -3.61
C SER A 465 23.36 5.61 -3.24
N ASN A 466 22.37 5.72 -2.33
CA ASN A 466 21.50 4.59 -1.98
C ASN A 466 20.69 4.10 -3.18
N LEU A 467 20.13 5.00 -3.99
CA LEU A 467 19.40 4.60 -5.19
C LEU A 467 20.31 3.93 -6.24
N ILE A 468 21.55 4.39 -6.40
CA ILE A 468 22.53 3.75 -7.29
C ILE A 468 22.87 2.35 -6.76
N PHE A 469 23.11 2.22 -5.45
CA PHE A 469 23.36 0.93 -4.80
C PHE A 469 22.20 -0.05 -5.03
N LEU A 470 20.96 0.39 -4.82
CA LEU A 470 19.76 -0.44 -5.01
C LEU A 470 19.58 -0.82 -6.48
N ARG A 471 19.92 0.04 -7.43
CA ARG A 471 19.93 -0.31 -8.85
C ARG A 471 20.91 -1.45 -9.14
N GLY A 472 22.10 -1.36 -8.57
CA GLY A 472 23.10 -2.43 -8.65
C GLY A 472 22.60 -3.72 -7.98
N TYR A 473 21.97 -3.63 -6.82
CA TYR A 473 21.36 -4.75 -6.13
C TYR A 473 20.30 -5.44 -6.98
N ASP A 474 19.39 -4.69 -7.61
CA ASP A 474 18.33 -5.23 -8.46
C ASP A 474 18.91 -6.07 -9.61
N THR A 475 19.93 -5.53 -10.32
CA THR A 475 20.56 -6.24 -11.46
C THR A 475 21.37 -7.44 -11.01
N PHE A 476 22.00 -7.37 -9.84
CA PHE A 476 22.71 -8.48 -9.24
C PHE A 476 21.74 -9.61 -8.81
N PHE A 477 20.59 -9.24 -8.25
CA PHE A 477 19.55 -10.20 -7.90
C PHE A 477 18.94 -10.91 -9.12
N ASP A 478 18.80 -10.21 -10.25
CA ASP A 478 18.36 -10.80 -11.53
C ASP A 478 19.32 -11.89 -12.03
N LEU A 479 20.60 -11.84 -11.66
CA LEU A 479 21.56 -12.90 -11.97
C LEU A 479 21.22 -14.21 -11.23
N PHE A 480 20.87 -14.14 -9.94
CA PHE A 480 20.47 -15.33 -9.18
C PHE A 480 19.22 -15.97 -9.79
N THR A 481 18.24 -15.17 -10.20
CA THR A 481 17.07 -15.65 -10.93
C THR A 481 17.47 -16.37 -12.22
N SER A 482 18.41 -15.81 -12.99
CA SER A 482 18.92 -16.43 -14.23
C SER A 482 19.68 -17.73 -13.97
N LEU A 483 20.44 -17.80 -12.88
CA LEU A 483 21.12 -19.04 -12.47
C LEU A 483 20.12 -20.14 -12.08
N SER A 484 19.08 -19.78 -11.32
CA SER A 484 18.01 -20.70 -10.94
C SER A 484 17.23 -21.19 -12.17
N GLN A 485 16.91 -20.30 -13.12
CA GLN A 485 16.31 -20.67 -14.41
C GLN A 485 17.20 -21.66 -15.18
N SER A 486 18.52 -21.42 -15.24
CA SER A 486 19.47 -22.31 -15.93
C SER A 486 19.54 -23.68 -15.28
N ARG A 487 19.51 -23.73 -13.94
CA ARG A 487 19.51 -25.01 -13.21
C ARG A 487 18.20 -25.77 -13.44
N LEU A 488 17.05 -25.11 -13.32
CA LEU A 488 15.76 -25.73 -13.56
C LEU A 488 15.65 -26.27 -14.98
N ARG A 489 16.09 -25.51 -15.99
CA ARG A 489 16.01 -25.92 -17.40
C ARG A 489 16.82 -27.20 -17.72
N ARG A 490 17.88 -27.49 -16.95
CA ARG A 490 18.78 -28.60 -17.18
C ARG A 490 18.41 -29.90 -16.43
N ASN A 491 17.44 -29.86 -15.56
CA ASN A 491 17.02 -30.98 -14.75
C ASN A 491 15.66 -31.56 -15.22
N ASP A 492 15.27 -32.71 -14.68
CA ASP A 492 14.02 -33.38 -15.02
C ASP A 492 12.78 -32.55 -14.74
N ALA A 493 12.83 -31.68 -13.73
CA ALA A 493 11.72 -30.74 -13.44
C ALA A 493 11.52 -29.76 -14.59
N GLY A 494 12.58 -29.31 -15.25
CA GLY A 494 12.47 -28.44 -16.43
C GLY A 494 11.83 -29.13 -17.62
N SER A 495 12.07 -30.47 -17.79
CA SER A 495 11.39 -31.25 -18.81
C SER A 495 9.89 -31.37 -18.53
N ARG A 496 9.51 -31.61 -17.27
CA ARG A 496 8.10 -31.64 -16.83
C ARG A 496 7.40 -30.28 -17.08
N VAL A 497 8.07 -29.17 -16.75
CA VAL A 497 7.53 -27.83 -17.07
C VAL A 497 7.26 -27.71 -18.56
N LYS A 498 8.11 -28.24 -19.44
CA LYS A 498 7.90 -28.19 -20.88
C LYS A 498 6.70 -29.05 -21.32
N GLU A 499 6.51 -30.22 -20.71
CA GLU A 499 5.34 -31.07 -20.96
C GLU A 499 4.05 -30.38 -20.54
N ASP A 500 4.00 -29.83 -19.33
CA ASP A 500 2.85 -29.07 -18.82
C ASP A 500 2.56 -27.80 -19.68
N VAL A 501 3.59 -27.12 -20.17
CA VAL A 501 3.42 -25.97 -21.11
C VAL A 501 2.76 -26.42 -22.41
N ASN A 502 3.15 -27.58 -22.96
CA ASN A 502 2.52 -28.12 -24.17
C ASN A 502 1.04 -28.49 -23.94
N GLU A 503 0.71 -29.01 -22.75
CA GLU A 503 -0.67 -29.26 -22.32
C GLU A 503 -1.48 -27.98 -22.24
N ILE A 504 -0.95 -26.91 -21.62
CA ILE A 504 -1.59 -25.58 -21.58
C ILE A 504 -1.81 -25.03 -23.00
N LEU A 505 -0.82 -25.12 -23.87
CA LEU A 505 -0.94 -24.64 -25.26
C LEU A 505 -1.99 -25.41 -26.05
N ALA A 506 -2.29 -26.67 -25.71
CA ALA A 506 -3.37 -27.42 -26.32
C ALA A 506 -4.76 -26.88 -25.91
N PHE A 507 -4.93 -26.44 -24.66
CA PHE A 507 -6.16 -25.78 -24.19
C PHE A 507 -6.37 -24.37 -24.77
N LEU A 508 -5.30 -23.69 -25.19
CA LEU A 508 -5.36 -22.33 -25.73
C LEU A 508 -5.64 -22.28 -27.25
N LYS A 509 -5.61 -23.41 -27.94
CA LYS A 509 -5.95 -23.56 -29.38
C LYS A 509 -7.45 -23.70 -29.57
#